data_43f2dae10811244d14e44d9076e182e7
#
_entry.id   43f2dae10811244d14e44d9076e182e7
#
_cell.length_a   1.000
_cell.length_b   1.000
_cell.length_c   1.000
_cell.angle_alpha   90.00
_cell.angle_beta   90.00
_cell.angle_gamma   90.00
#
_symmetry.space_group_name_H-M   'P 1'
#
loop_
_entity.id
_entity.type
_entity.pdbx_description
1 polymer ?
#
loop_
_entity_poly.entity_id
_entity_poly.type
_entity_poly.pdbx_seq_one_letter_code
_entity_poly.pdbx_strand_id
1 'polypeptide(L)'
;MLDFSIVHKILRRKLVKRMTVTVQRIVDLTERYGTSGAFIARLCGKSRSLIAGWKDGKAAPTDSDLAAIADLYGVSVAYLRGEVDVPESSVKNALQQQLLDSVQSLADDEMLKVIEYVRFLKFLDAEQKADPQ
;
A
#
# COMPACT_ATOMS: atom_id res chain seq x y z
N MET A 1 -10.67 -39.04 12.90
CA MET A 1 -9.34 -38.46 12.73
C MET A 1 -9.46 -37.07 12.17
N LEU A 2 -8.98 -36.05 12.88
CA LEU A 2 -8.99 -34.68 12.40
C LEU A 2 -7.99 -34.53 11.24
N ASP A 3 -8.49 -34.02 10.14
CA ASP A 3 -7.66 -33.76 8.98
C ASP A 3 -6.67 -32.63 9.33
N PHE A 4 -5.41 -32.80 8.97
CA PHE A 4 -4.34 -31.86 9.24
C PHE A 4 -4.66 -30.47 8.66
N SER A 5 -5.33 -30.41 7.52
CA SER A 5 -5.73 -29.14 6.88
C SER A 5 -6.76 -28.38 7.68
N ILE A 6 -7.68 -29.08 8.38
CA ILE A 6 -8.68 -28.46 9.25
C ILE A 6 -8.02 -27.86 10.48
N VAL A 7 -7.07 -28.60 11.10
CA VAL A 7 -6.30 -28.11 12.25
C VAL A 7 -5.53 -26.85 11.86
N HIS A 8 -4.91 -26.86 10.70
CA HIS A 8 -4.15 -25.71 10.19
C HIS A 8 -5.04 -24.48 9.97
N LYS A 9 -6.25 -24.69 9.42
CA LYS A 9 -7.22 -23.60 9.26
C LYS A 9 -7.70 -23.04 10.58
N ILE A 10 -7.92 -23.90 11.59
CA ILE A 10 -8.33 -23.46 12.93
C ILE A 10 -7.22 -22.64 13.59
N LEU A 11 -5.97 -23.09 13.48
CA LEU A 11 -4.81 -22.36 14.00
C LEU A 11 -4.64 -21.00 13.31
N ARG A 12 -4.81 -20.95 11.99
CA ARG A 12 -4.78 -19.69 11.23
C ARG A 12 -5.85 -18.72 11.71
N ARG A 13 -7.08 -19.22 11.93
CA ARG A 13 -8.19 -18.38 12.42
C ARG A 13 -7.89 -17.80 13.81
N LYS A 14 -7.28 -18.60 14.69
CA LYS A 14 -6.90 -18.14 16.03
C LYS A 14 -5.80 -17.10 15.98
N LEU A 15 -4.82 -17.27 15.08
CA LEU A 15 -3.74 -16.28 14.89
C LEU A 15 -4.28 -14.98 14.28
N VAL A 16 -5.16 -15.08 13.28
CA VAL A 16 -5.78 -13.92 12.63
C VAL A 16 -6.66 -13.13 13.61
N LYS A 17 -7.31 -13.80 14.56
CA LYS A 17 -8.14 -13.14 15.58
C LYS A 17 -7.34 -12.24 16.53
N ARG A 18 -6.03 -12.47 16.67
CA ARG A 18 -5.15 -11.67 17.52
C ARG A 18 -4.65 -10.40 16.83
N MET A 19 -4.71 -10.38 15.50
CA MET A 19 -4.29 -9.21 14.72
C MET A 19 -5.51 -8.38 14.32
N THR A 20 -5.38 -7.07 14.45
CA THR A 20 -6.40 -6.16 13.93
C THR A 20 -6.38 -6.19 12.40
N VAL A 21 -7.46 -5.71 11.78
CA VAL A 21 -7.53 -5.58 10.31
C VAL A 21 -6.37 -4.71 9.82
N THR A 22 -6.06 -3.64 10.54
CA THR A 22 -4.96 -2.73 10.20
C THR A 22 -3.63 -3.48 10.11
N VAL A 23 -3.28 -4.23 11.15
CA VAL A 23 -2.03 -4.98 11.20
C VAL A 23 -2.00 -6.06 10.11
N GLN A 24 -3.12 -6.76 9.90
CA GLN A 24 -3.22 -7.79 8.87
C GLN A 24 -2.96 -7.19 7.48
N ARG A 25 -3.55 -6.05 7.17
CA ARG A 25 -3.36 -5.38 5.89
C ARG A 25 -1.92 -4.91 5.69
N ILE A 26 -1.28 -4.39 6.74
CA ILE A 26 0.12 -4.00 6.70
C ILE A 26 1.02 -5.23 6.41
N VAL A 27 0.79 -6.33 7.13
CA VAL A 27 1.55 -7.57 6.92
C VAL A 27 1.36 -8.09 5.50
N ASP A 28 0.13 -8.10 4.99
CA ASP A 28 -0.17 -8.54 3.63
C ASP A 28 0.58 -7.68 2.58
N LEU A 29 0.65 -6.37 2.81
CA LEU A 29 1.38 -5.46 1.92
C LEU A 29 2.89 -5.73 1.96
N THR A 30 3.46 -5.98 3.15
CA THR A 30 4.89 -6.31 3.26
C THR A 30 5.22 -7.59 2.50
N GLU A 31 4.36 -8.60 2.61
CA GLU A 31 4.53 -9.87 1.89
C GLU A 31 4.38 -9.67 0.38
N ARG A 32 3.36 -8.95 -0.03
CA ARG A 32 3.06 -8.71 -1.44
C ARG A 32 4.21 -7.99 -2.16
N TYR A 33 4.81 -7.00 -1.51
CA TYR A 33 5.86 -6.18 -2.11
C TYR A 33 7.27 -6.59 -1.69
N GLY A 34 7.41 -7.66 -0.89
CA GLY A 34 8.71 -8.15 -0.47
C GLY A 34 9.45 -7.19 0.45
N THR A 35 8.74 -6.35 1.19
CA THR A 35 9.34 -5.37 2.10
C THR A 35 9.63 -6.03 3.44
N SER A 36 10.80 -5.77 4.01
CA SER A 36 11.15 -6.33 5.33
C SER A 36 10.50 -5.53 6.46
N GLY A 37 10.27 -6.20 7.60
CA GLY A 37 9.80 -5.54 8.82
C GLY A 37 10.79 -4.50 9.31
N ALA A 38 12.10 -4.75 9.14
CA ALA A 38 13.14 -3.79 9.50
C ALA A 38 13.04 -2.50 8.70
N PHE A 39 12.69 -2.58 7.42
CA PHE A 39 12.49 -1.41 6.56
C PHE A 39 11.30 -0.58 7.05
N ILE A 40 10.17 -1.23 7.37
CA ILE A 40 8.97 -0.55 7.89
C ILE A 40 9.29 0.13 9.23
N ALA A 41 10.00 -0.55 10.12
CA ALA A 41 10.41 0.03 11.40
C ALA A 41 11.25 1.29 11.21
N ARG A 42 12.19 1.25 10.28
CA ARG A 42 13.04 2.39 9.93
C ARG A 42 12.23 3.54 9.34
N LEU A 43 11.29 3.22 8.46
CA LEU A 43 10.38 4.20 7.86
C LEU A 43 9.60 4.95 8.94
N CYS A 44 9.15 4.23 9.96
CA CYS A 44 8.39 4.80 11.08
C CYS A 44 9.29 5.41 12.17
N GLY A 45 10.61 5.30 12.05
CA GLY A 45 11.55 5.80 13.04
C GLY A 45 11.53 5.01 14.34
N LYS A 46 11.30 3.70 14.27
CA LYS A 46 11.11 2.84 15.45
C LYS A 46 12.03 1.61 15.37
N SER A 47 12.03 0.79 16.42
CA SER A 47 12.90 -0.38 16.52
C SER A 47 12.44 -1.53 15.62
N ARG A 48 13.37 -2.46 15.35
CA ARG A 48 13.12 -3.65 14.51
C ARG A 48 11.97 -4.52 14.99
N SER A 49 11.62 -4.45 16.26
CA SER A 49 10.53 -5.24 16.85
C SER A 49 9.15 -4.63 16.61
N LEU A 50 9.05 -3.55 15.85
CA LEU A 50 7.79 -2.81 15.64
C LEU A 50 6.66 -3.71 15.15
N ILE A 51 6.86 -4.42 14.04
CA ILE A 51 5.82 -5.27 13.45
C ILE A 51 5.49 -6.44 14.37
N ALA A 52 6.49 -7.04 15.01
CA ALA A 52 6.27 -8.11 15.96
C ALA A 52 5.39 -7.64 17.14
N GLY A 53 5.63 -6.43 17.63
CA GLY A 53 4.79 -5.82 18.67
C GLY A 53 3.36 -5.60 18.23
N TRP A 54 3.16 -5.18 16.99
CA TRP A 54 1.82 -5.01 16.42
C TRP A 54 1.10 -6.35 16.27
N LYS A 55 1.80 -7.38 15.80
CA LYS A 55 1.23 -8.74 15.65
C LYS A 55 0.81 -9.32 17.00
N ASP A 56 1.60 -9.08 18.05
CA ASP A 56 1.33 -9.58 19.40
C ASP A 56 0.30 -8.75 20.15
N GLY A 57 -0.11 -7.61 19.60
CA GLY A 57 -1.05 -6.71 20.26
C GLY A 57 -0.46 -5.90 21.39
N LYS A 58 0.88 -5.86 21.53
CA LYS A 58 1.57 -5.07 22.55
C LYS A 58 1.56 -3.58 22.24
N ALA A 59 1.49 -3.25 20.96
CA ALA A 59 1.45 -1.88 20.47
C ALA A 59 0.53 -1.82 19.25
N ALA A 60 0.11 -0.62 18.88
CA ALA A 60 -0.70 -0.37 17.69
C ALA A 60 -0.05 0.69 16.81
N PRO A 61 -0.24 0.64 15.48
CA PRO A 61 0.26 1.70 14.60
C PRO A 61 -0.35 3.05 14.97
N THR A 62 0.48 4.08 15.03
CA THR A 62 0.02 5.46 15.22
C THR A 62 -0.50 6.02 13.89
N ASP A 63 -1.21 7.14 13.94
CA ASP A 63 -1.67 7.83 12.72
C ASP A 63 -0.49 8.20 11.82
N SER A 64 0.63 8.62 12.42
CA SER A 64 1.86 8.93 11.69
C SER A 64 2.43 7.68 11.00
N ASP A 65 2.43 6.54 11.68
CA ASP A 65 2.88 5.26 11.10
C ASP A 65 2.01 4.88 9.91
N LEU A 66 0.70 5.01 10.04
CA LEU A 66 -0.26 4.67 8.97
C LEU A 66 -0.08 5.59 7.76
N ALA A 67 0.15 6.88 7.98
CA ALA A 67 0.39 7.82 6.89
C ALA A 67 1.66 7.45 6.11
N ALA A 68 2.75 7.12 6.80
CA ALA A 68 4.01 6.74 6.17
C ALA A 68 3.88 5.43 5.37
N ILE A 69 3.19 4.45 5.93
CA ILE A 69 2.98 3.15 5.27
C ILE A 69 2.04 3.31 4.06
N ALA A 70 0.99 4.11 4.21
CA ALA A 70 0.07 4.40 3.11
C ALA A 70 0.80 5.03 1.92
N ASP A 71 1.66 6.02 2.18
CA ASP A 71 2.47 6.66 1.15
C ASP A 71 3.42 5.67 0.47
N LEU A 72 4.07 4.81 1.26
CA LEU A 72 5.03 3.84 0.73
C LEU A 72 4.38 2.91 -0.30
N TYR A 73 3.19 2.38 0.01
CA TYR A 73 2.52 1.40 -0.84
C TYR A 73 1.50 1.99 -1.80
N GLY A 74 1.26 3.31 -1.75
CA GLY A 74 0.27 3.96 -2.59
C GLY A 74 -1.16 3.56 -2.27
N VAL A 75 -1.44 3.24 -1.00
CA VAL A 75 -2.78 2.91 -0.51
C VAL A 75 -3.31 4.05 0.36
N SER A 76 -4.61 4.02 0.66
CA SER A 76 -5.22 5.01 1.54
C SER A 76 -5.09 4.58 3.01
N VAL A 77 -5.04 5.56 3.92
CA VAL A 77 -5.10 5.30 5.36
C VAL A 77 -6.42 4.61 5.72
N ALA A 78 -7.52 5.00 5.05
CA ALA A 78 -8.83 4.37 5.26
C ALA A 78 -8.79 2.86 4.95
N TYR A 79 -8.07 2.47 3.90
CA TYR A 79 -7.87 1.04 3.60
C TYR A 79 -7.11 0.34 4.74
N LEU A 80 -6.03 0.96 5.23
CA LEU A 80 -5.26 0.38 6.34
C LEU A 80 -6.10 0.24 7.61
N ARG A 81 -7.03 1.17 7.85
CA ARG A 81 -7.93 1.10 9.02
C ARG A 81 -9.07 0.11 8.86
N GLY A 82 -9.25 -0.47 7.67
CA GLY A 82 -10.35 -1.38 7.39
C GLY A 82 -11.68 -0.69 7.11
N GLU A 83 -11.66 0.61 6.88
CA GLU A 83 -12.86 1.40 6.59
C GLU A 83 -13.35 1.22 5.16
N VAL A 84 -12.43 0.92 4.23
CA VAL A 84 -12.73 0.66 2.83
C VAL A 84 -11.98 -0.59 2.38
N ASP A 85 -12.49 -1.28 1.36
CA ASP A 85 -11.89 -2.50 0.82
C ASP A 85 -10.98 -2.25 -0.38
N VAL A 86 -11.01 -1.03 -0.94
CA VAL A 86 -10.19 -0.64 -2.09
C VAL A 86 -8.88 -0.05 -1.59
N PRO A 87 -7.71 -0.62 -1.96
CA PRO A 87 -6.42 -0.17 -1.42
C PRO A 87 -5.98 1.20 -1.92
N GLU A 88 -6.26 1.55 -3.17
CA GLU A 88 -5.86 2.83 -3.74
C GLU A 88 -6.63 3.98 -3.11
N SER A 89 -6.00 5.15 -3.02
CA SER A 89 -6.73 6.35 -2.58
C SER A 89 -7.88 6.62 -3.56
N SER A 90 -9.04 7.03 -3.05
CA SER A 90 -10.22 7.27 -3.88
C SER A 90 -9.98 8.34 -4.95
N VAL A 91 -9.22 9.40 -4.62
CA VAL A 91 -8.89 10.47 -5.57
C VAL A 91 -8.00 9.95 -6.67
N LYS A 92 -6.92 9.24 -6.33
CA LYS A 92 -6.00 8.66 -7.30
C LYS A 92 -6.71 7.66 -8.21
N ASN A 93 -7.54 6.81 -7.64
CA ASN A 93 -8.31 5.82 -8.39
C ASN A 93 -9.29 6.49 -9.37
N ALA A 94 -9.99 7.53 -8.94
CA ALA A 94 -10.92 8.28 -9.79
C ALA A 94 -10.20 8.93 -10.96
N LEU A 95 -9.05 9.57 -10.72
CA LEU A 95 -8.24 10.19 -11.78
C LEU A 95 -7.69 9.17 -12.76
N GLN A 96 -7.20 8.02 -12.27
CA GLN A 96 -6.73 6.94 -13.12
C GLN A 96 -7.86 6.39 -13.98
N GLN A 97 -9.05 6.23 -13.42
CA GLN A 97 -10.20 5.75 -14.17
C GLN A 97 -10.61 6.74 -15.26
N GLN A 98 -10.63 8.04 -14.94
CA GLN A 98 -10.88 9.09 -15.94
C GLN A 98 -9.88 9.04 -17.09
N LEU A 99 -8.59 8.83 -16.78
CA LEU A 99 -7.55 8.73 -17.79
C LEU A 99 -7.79 7.52 -18.69
N LEU A 100 -8.07 6.35 -18.10
CA LEU A 100 -8.35 5.14 -18.85
C LEU A 100 -9.56 5.31 -19.77
N ASP A 101 -10.65 5.90 -19.24
CA ASP A 101 -11.85 6.17 -20.03
C ASP A 101 -11.57 7.13 -21.18
N SER A 102 -10.74 8.14 -20.94
CA SER A 102 -10.41 9.16 -21.92
C SER A 102 -9.60 8.61 -23.10
N VAL A 103 -8.75 7.58 -22.88
CA VAL A 103 -7.87 7.06 -23.90
C VAL A 103 -8.45 5.86 -24.65
N GLN A 104 -9.57 5.28 -24.22
CA GLN A 104 -10.15 4.08 -24.81
C GLN A 104 -10.52 4.24 -26.28
N SER A 105 -10.93 5.44 -26.70
CA SER A 105 -11.38 5.71 -28.06
C SER A 105 -10.28 6.25 -28.98
N LEU A 106 -9.06 6.40 -28.47
CA LEU A 106 -7.96 6.97 -29.23
C LEU A 106 -7.34 5.95 -30.20
N ALA A 107 -6.96 6.42 -31.38
CA ALA A 107 -6.17 5.64 -32.31
C ALA A 107 -4.72 5.51 -31.80
N ASP A 108 -3.96 4.56 -32.38
CA ASP A 108 -2.59 4.27 -31.94
C ASP A 108 -1.68 5.49 -32.00
N ASP A 109 -1.77 6.28 -33.06
CA ASP A 109 -0.98 7.51 -33.20
C ASP A 109 -1.34 8.57 -32.18
N GLU A 110 -2.61 8.69 -31.83
CA GLU A 110 -3.07 9.57 -30.77
C GLU A 110 -2.62 9.09 -29.39
N MET A 111 -2.64 7.77 -29.17
CA MET A 111 -2.14 7.17 -27.94
C MET A 111 -0.65 7.45 -27.74
N LEU A 112 0.14 7.40 -28.81
CA LEU A 112 1.57 7.74 -28.75
C LEU A 112 1.79 9.19 -28.31
N LYS A 113 0.94 10.11 -28.74
CA LYS A 113 1.00 11.50 -28.30
C LYS A 113 0.72 11.65 -26.82
N VAL A 114 -0.24 10.89 -26.28
CA VAL A 114 -0.51 10.87 -24.83
C VAL A 114 0.72 10.38 -24.07
N ILE A 115 1.36 9.32 -24.55
CA ILE A 115 2.57 8.76 -23.92
C ILE A 115 3.69 9.80 -23.92
N GLU A 116 3.88 10.52 -25.03
CA GLU A 116 4.88 11.59 -25.12
C GLU A 116 4.59 12.70 -24.11
N TYR A 117 3.32 13.09 -23.94
CA TYR A 117 2.94 14.10 -22.97
C TYR A 117 3.25 13.65 -21.54
N VAL A 118 2.98 12.38 -21.21
CA VAL A 118 3.32 11.83 -19.91
C VAL A 118 4.83 11.89 -19.65
N ARG A 119 5.64 11.53 -20.66
CA ARG A 119 7.11 11.62 -20.58
C ARG A 119 7.56 13.05 -20.35
N PHE A 120 6.93 14.01 -21.01
CA PHE A 120 7.22 15.43 -20.83
C PHE A 120 6.91 15.89 -19.40
N LEU A 121 5.78 15.48 -18.84
CA LEU A 121 5.43 15.80 -17.46
C LEU A 121 6.46 15.24 -16.47
N LYS A 122 6.93 14.02 -16.70
CA LYS A 122 7.97 13.39 -15.86
C LYS A 122 9.29 14.13 -15.96
N PHE A 123 9.62 14.61 -17.16
CA PHE A 123 10.83 15.41 -17.39
C PHE A 123 10.76 16.73 -16.60
N LEU A 124 9.63 17.44 -16.67
CA LEU A 124 9.43 18.69 -15.92
C LEU A 124 9.53 18.46 -14.41
N ASP A 125 8.94 17.39 -13.91
CA ASP A 125 9.02 17.05 -12.49
C ASP A 125 10.46 16.80 -12.04
N ALA A 126 11.23 16.07 -12.86
CA ALA A 126 12.64 15.81 -12.57
C ALA A 126 13.46 17.09 -12.57
N GLU A 127 13.20 18.04 -13.48
CA GLU A 127 13.90 19.32 -13.51
C GLU A 127 13.58 20.17 -12.28
N GLN A 128 12.33 20.19 -11.85
CA GLN A 128 11.93 20.93 -10.65
C GLN A 128 12.61 20.39 -9.39
N LYS A 129 12.77 19.09 -9.30
CA LYS A 129 13.45 18.45 -8.18
C LYS A 129 14.96 18.64 -8.22
N ALA A 130 15.53 18.84 -9.41
CA ALA A 130 16.98 19.03 -9.60
C ALA A 130 17.43 20.47 -9.40
N ASP A 131 16.51 21.44 -9.37
CA ASP A 131 16.82 22.87 -9.22
C ASP A 131 16.96 23.22 -7.73
N PRO A 132 18.18 23.51 -7.24
CA PRO A 132 18.41 23.79 -5.82
C PRO A 132 18.12 25.27 -5.50
N GLN A 133 16.90 25.63 -5.37
CA GLN A 133 16.57 26.97 -4.88
C GLN A 133 16.37 27.00 -3.39
#